data_59683273e5f4e52f46922f458a8cc374
#
_entry.id   59683273e5f4e52f46922f458a8cc374
#
_cell.length_a   1.000
_cell.length_b   1.000
_cell.length_c   1.000
_cell.angle_alpha   90.00
_cell.angle_beta   90.00
_cell.angle_gamma   90.00
#
_symmetry.space_group_name_H-M   'P 1'
#
loop_
_entity.id
_entity.type
_entity.pdbx_description
1 polymer ?
#
loop_
_entity_poly.entity_id
_entity_poly.type
_entity_poly.pdbx_seq_one_letter_code
_entity_poly.pdbx_strand_id
1 'polypeptide(L)'
;MGKIAIHDRKRQRYRCKVCKQTFSAHRGTMFEGLRKPVELITIVVTLLTYGCPVQAIVHAFGLDERTVAAWRDRAGIHCQKVHQAIVEQAKLDLMHVQADEIRVKGCKMIVWMGMAMMVSTRLWLGGVIQLSRDRSLADR
;
A
#
# COMPACT_ATOMS: atom_id res chain seq x y z
N MET A 1 -24.88 -3.29 20.99
CA MET A 1 -25.23 -4.46 20.13
C MET A 1 -25.10 -4.10 18.66
N GLY A 2 -24.39 -4.93 17.88
CA GLY A 2 -23.97 -4.62 16.53
C GLY A 2 -25.10 -4.41 15.53
N LYS A 3 -25.03 -3.33 14.79
CA LYS A 3 -25.97 -2.97 13.71
C LYS A 3 -25.75 -3.76 12.41
N ILE A 4 -24.91 -4.81 12.43
CA ILE A 4 -24.51 -5.61 11.27
C ILE A 4 -24.99 -7.04 11.46
N ALA A 5 -25.50 -7.66 10.40
CA ALA A 5 -25.87 -9.07 10.33
C ALA A 5 -25.14 -9.77 9.17
N ILE A 6 -24.88 -11.06 9.31
CA ILE A 6 -24.35 -11.87 8.21
C ILE A 6 -25.47 -12.04 7.17
N HIS A 7 -25.18 -11.66 5.92
CA HIS A 7 -26.12 -11.82 4.82
C HIS A 7 -25.85 -13.11 4.01
N ASP A 8 -24.58 -13.38 3.71
CA ASP A 8 -24.15 -14.60 3.02
C ASP A 8 -22.78 -15.00 3.60
N ARG A 9 -22.74 -16.16 4.26
CA ARG A 9 -21.53 -16.67 4.92
C ARG A 9 -20.48 -17.14 3.90
N LYS A 10 -20.92 -17.79 2.80
CA LYS A 10 -19.99 -18.29 1.76
C LYS A 10 -19.30 -17.16 1.00
N ARG A 11 -20.03 -16.09 0.71
CA ARG A 11 -19.50 -14.91 0.00
C ARG A 11 -19.00 -13.82 0.94
N GLN A 12 -18.95 -14.07 2.25
CA GLN A 12 -18.55 -13.10 3.29
C GLN A 12 -19.24 -11.73 3.12
N ARG A 13 -20.57 -11.79 2.90
CA ARG A 13 -21.38 -10.58 2.77
C ARG A 13 -22.14 -10.29 4.05
N TYR A 14 -22.20 -9.03 4.38
CA TYR A 14 -22.83 -8.49 5.58
C TYR A 14 -23.95 -7.54 5.17
N ARG A 15 -24.92 -7.35 6.05
CA ARG A 15 -26.03 -6.41 5.87
C ARG A 15 -26.11 -5.46 7.05
N CYS A 16 -26.19 -4.17 6.76
CA CYS A 16 -26.51 -3.17 7.78
C CYS A 16 -27.97 -3.27 8.19
N LYS A 17 -28.25 -3.40 9.49
CA LYS A 17 -29.64 -3.47 10.00
C LYS A 17 -30.37 -2.13 9.91
N VAL A 18 -29.65 -1.02 9.81
CA VAL A 18 -30.21 0.34 9.74
C VAL A 18 -30.58 0.70 8.31
N CYS A 19 -29.58 0.78 7.40
CA CYS A 19 -29.83 1.19 6.01
C CYS A 19 -30.16 0.02 5.07
N LYS A 20 -30.17 -1.24 5.56
CA LYS A 20 -30.47 -2.47 4.82
C LYS A 20 -29.51 -2.79 3.66
N GLN A 21 -28.51 -1.96 3.41
CA GLN A 21 -27.51 -2.21 2.37
C GLN A 21 -26.60 -3.38 2.72
N THR A 22 -26.15 -4.10 1.69
CA THR A 22 -25.19 -5.20 1.83
C THR A 22 -23.80 -4.77 1.39
N PHE A 23 -22.78 -5.31 2.05
CA PHE A 23 -21.38 -5.04 1.74
C PHE A 23 -20.53 -6.30 1.97
N SER A 24 -19.37 -6.39 1.32
CA SER A 24 -18.42 -7.48 1.53
C SER A 24 -17.48 -7.18 2.71
N ALA A 25 -16.83 -8.24 3.23
CA ALA A 25 -15.77 -8.07 4.25
C ALA A 25 -14.62 -7.17 3.76
N HIS A 26 -14.41 -7.12 2.44
CA HIS A 26 -13.33 -6.37 1.83
C HIS A 26 -13.67 -4.92 1.46
N ARG A 27 -14.85 -4.43 1.88
CA ARG A 27 -15.26 -3.05 1.60
C ARG A 27 -14.24 -2.06 2.16
N GLY A 28 -13.81 -1.11 1.32
CA GLY A 28 -12.81 -0.10 1.67
C GLY A 28 -11.37 -0.59 1.62
N THR A 29 -11.12 -1.87 1.32
CA THR A 29 -9.78 -2.41 1.12
C THR A 29 -9.41 -2.49 -0.36
N MET A 30 -8.13 -2.75 -0.65
CA MET A 30 -7.69 -2.98 -2.03
C MET A 30 -8.38 -4.17 -2.71
N PHE A 31 -8.94 -5.09 -1.94
CA PHE A 31 -9.59 -6.32 -2.43
C PHE A 31 -11.05 -6.11 -2.84
N GLU A 32 -11.63 -4.95 -2.59
CA GLU A 32 -13.04 -4.68 -2.88
C GLU A 32 -13.35 -4.85 -4.38
N GLY A 33 -14.33 -5.70 -4.69
CA GLY A 33 -14.77 -5.96 -6.08
C GLY A 33 -13.85 -6.87 -6.90
N LEU A 34 -12.73 -7.35 -6.35
CA LEU A 34 -11.87 -8.31 -7.02
C LEU A 34 -12.47 -9.72 -6.95
N ARG A 35 -12.28 -10.49 -8.03
CA ARG A 35 -12.86 -11.84 -8.19
C ARG A 35 -11.84 -12.96 -7.92
N LYS A 36 -10.56 -12.66 -8.01
CA LYS A 36 -9.49 -13.64 -7.74
C LYS A 36 -9.32 -13.83 -6.23
N PRO A 37 -8.83 -14.98 -5.78
CA PRO A 37 -8.55 -15.24 -4.35
C PRO A 37 -7.63 -14.17 -3.75
N VAL A 38 -7.93 -13.77 -2.52
CA VAL A 38 -7.15 -12.75 -1.78
C VAL A 38 -5.71 -13.19 -1.62
N GLU A 39 -5.49 -14.48 -1.38
CA GLU A 39 -4.17 -15.07 -1.21
C GLU A 39 -3.31 -14.87 -2.46
N LEU A 40 -3.86 -15.13 -3.65
CA LEU A 40 -3.16 -14.91 -4.92
C LEU A 40 -2.81 -13.44 -5.11
N ILE A 41 -3.76 -12.54 -4.85
CA ILE A 41 -3.54 -11.09 -4.99
C ILE A 41 -2.44 -10.64 -4.02
N THR A 42 -2.47 -11.13 -2.79
CA THR A 42 -1.44 -10.81 -1.77
C THR A 42 -0.06 -11.29 -2.21
N ILE A 43 0.07 -12.52 -2.70
CA ILE A 43 1.34 -13.06 -3.22
C ILE A 43 1.87 -12.17 -4.36
N VAL A 44 1.02 -11.85 -5.33
CA VAL A 44 1.42 -11.02 -6.48
C VAL A 44 1.89 -9.63 -6.04
N VAL A 45 1.13 -8.97 -5.16
CA VAL A 45 1.52 -7.65 -4.64
C VAL A 45 2.83 -7.74 -3.85
N THR A 46 3.01 -8.77 -3.04
CA THR A 46 4.27 -9.00 -2.32
C THR A 46 5.44 -9.16 -3.27
N LEU A 47 5.32 -9.99 -4.32
CA LEU A 47 6.38 -10.15 -5.32
C LEU A 47 6.73 -8.82 -6.00
N LEU A 48 5.74 -7.99 -6.31
CA LEU A 48 5.96 -6.67 -6.87
C LEU A 48 6.74 -5.74 -5.92
N THR A 49 6.47 -5.80 -4.62
CA THR A 49 7.22 -5.00 -3.62
C THR A 49 8.68 -5.42 -3.51
N TYR A 50 8.99 -6.68 -3.81
CA TYR A 50 10.37 -7.18 -3.92
C TYR A 50 11.00 -6.96 -5.29
N GLY A 51 10.36 -6.20 -6.18
CA GLY A 51 10.90 -5.86 -7.50
C GLY A 51 10.84 -6.98 -8.53
N CYS A 52 10.00 -8.02 -8.30
CA CYS A 52 9.80 -9.07 -9.29
C CYS A 52 9.19 -8.48 -10.58
N PRO A 53 9.77 -8.74 -11.76
CA PRO A 53 9.26 -8.22 -13.02
C PRO A 53 7.83 -8.66 -13.27
N VAL A 54 6.97 -7.75 -13.76
CA VAL A 54 5.56 -8.02 -14.09
C VAL A 54 5.44 -9.23 -15.03
N GLN A 55 6.31 -9.33 -16.04
CA GLN A 55 6.29 -10.44 -16.99
C GLN A 55 6.54 -11.80 -16.33
N ALA A 56 7.44 -11.87 -15.34
CA ALA A 56 7.66 -13.10 -14.60
C ALA A 56 6.41 -13.52 -13.82
N ILE A 57 5.71 -12.58 -13.21
CA ILE A 57 4.45 -12.83 -12.49
C ILE A 57 3.36 -13.29 -13.44
N VAL A 58 3.21 -12.63 -14.59
CA VAL A 58 2.25 -12.99 -15.65
C VAL A 58 2.45 -14.45 -16.08
N HIS A 59 3.69 -14.83 -16.39
CA HIS A 59 4.01 -16.20 -16.79
C HIS A 59 3.82 -17.22 -15.65
N ALA A 60 4.27 -16.91 -14.45
CA ALA A 60 4.20 -17.84 -13.32
C ALA A 60 2.77 -18.15 -12.86
N PHE A 61 1.87 -17.18 -12.93
CA PHE A 61 0.50 -17.30 -12.40
C PHE A 61 -0.59 -17.35 -13.49
N GLY A 62 -0.23 -17.29 -14.77
CA GLY A 62 -1.18 -17.25 -15.87
C GLY A 62 -2.14 -16.05 -15.78
N LEU A 63 -1.62 -14.90 -15.40
CA LEU A 63 -2.38 -13.66 -15.25
C LEU A 63 -2.21 -12.77 -16.47
N ASP A 64 -3.19 -11.89 -16.69
CA ASP A 64 -3.06 -10.80 -17.67
C ASP A 64 -2.24 -9.64 -17.07
N GLU A 65 -1.38 -9.03 -17.88
CA GLU A 65 -0.51 -7.93 -17.45
C GLU A 65 -1.29 -6.74 -16.88
N ARG A 66 -2.43 -6.40 -17.51
CA ARG A 66 -3.30 -5.31 -17.04
C ARG A 66 -3.89 -5.62 -15.66
N THR A 67 -4.17 -6.90 -15.39
CA THR A 67 -4.65 -7.34 -14.07
C THR A 67 -3.59 -7.13 -13.01
N VAL A 68 -2.34 -7.51 -13.29
CA VAL A 68 -1.21 -7.31 -12.35
C VAL A 68 -0.96 -5.83 -12.11
N ALA A 69 -0.96 -5.01 -13.17
CA ALA A 69 -0.81 -3.56 -13.07
C ALA A 69 -1.94 -2.93 -12.24
N ALA A 70 -3.20 -3.32 -12.49
CA ALA A 70 -4.35 -2.81 -11.74
C ALA A 70 -4.27 -3.17 -10.24
N TRP A 71 -3.77 -4.35 -9.87
CA TRP A 71 -3.59 -4.74 -8.48
C TRP A 71 -2.47 -3.93 -7.80
N ARG A 72 -1.36 -3.69 -8.52
CA ARG A 72 -0.28 -2.81 -8.04
C ARG A 72 -0.80 -1.41 -7.73
N ASP A 73 -1.53 -0.81 -8.67
CA ASP A 73 -2.02 0.55 -8.54
C ASP A 73 -3.05 0.67 -7.41
N ARG A 74 -3.94 -0.32 -7.26
CA ARG A 74 -4.88 -0.39 -6.13
C ARG A 74 -4.18 -0.55 -4.79
N ALA A 75 -3.14 -1.38 -4.73
CA ALA A 75 -2.32 -1.53 -3.53
C ALA A 75 -1.65 -0.20 -3.16
N GLY A 76 -1.06 0.49 -4.12
CA GLY A 76 -0.45 1.81 -3.91
C GLY A 76 -1.43 2.84 -3.35
N ILE A 77 -2.61 2.95 -3.96
CA ILE A 77 -3.67 3.86 -3.48
C ILE A 77 -4.13 3.49 -2.06
N HIS A 78 -4.24 2.19 -1.77
CA HIS A 78 -4.64 1.75 -0.44
C HIS A 78 -3.57 2.04 0.60
N CYS A 79 -2.30 1.77 0.28
CA CYS A 79 -1.16 2.09 1.15
C CYS A 79 -1.08 3.60 1.43
N GLN A 80 -1.33 4.44 0.44
CA GLN A 80 -1.39 5.90 0.64
C GLN A 80 -2.47 6.30 1.65
N LYS A 81 -3.67 5.73 1.56
CA LYS A 81 -4.75 6.00 2.53
C LYS A 81 -4.41 5.54 3.94
N VAL A 82 -3.78 4.36 4.06
CA VAL A 82 -3.32 3.83 5.36
C VAL A 82 -2.22 4.72 5.93
N HIS A 83 -1.27 5.15 5.09
CA HIS A 83 -0.21 6.08 5.48
C HIS A 83 -0.78 7.40 6.02
N GLN A 84 -1.70 8.02 5.27
CA GLN A 84 -2.37 9.25 5.71
C GLN A 84 -3.07 9.08 7.06
N ALA A 85 -3.78 7.97 7.26
CA ALA A 85 -4.50 7.72 8.51
C ALA A 85 -3.56 7.47 9.70
N ILE A 86 -2.45 6.74 9.49
CA ILE A 86 -1.53 6.32 10.55
C ILE A 86 -0.45 7.38 10.81
N VAL A 87 0.11 7.98 9.76
CA VAL A 87 1.26 8.88 9.88
C VAL A 87 0.82 10.33 10.00
N GLU A 88 -0.07 10.79 9.10
CA GLU A 88 -0.44 12.21 9.05
C GLU A 88 -1.52 12.60 10.07
N GLN A 89 -2.46 11.68 10.39
CA GLN A 89 -3.61 11.98 11.24
C GLN A 89 -3.48 11.42 12.67
N ALA A 90 -2.68 10.37 12.88
CA ALA A 90 -2.49 9.80 14.21
C ALA A 90 -1.39 10.55 14.97
N LYS A 91 -1.53 10.61 16.30
CA LYS A 91 -0.45 11.09 17.19
C LYS A 91 0.56 9.95 17.34
N LEU A 92 1.63 10.00 16.57
CA LEU A 92 2.73 9.05 16.69
C LEU A 92 3.70 9.51 17.78
N ASP A 93 4.16 8.56 18.60
CA ASP A 93 5.28 8.78 19.48
C ASP A 93 6.58 8.59 18.71
N LEU A 94 7.19 9.69 18.29
CA LEU A 94 8.40 9.71 17.48
C LEU A 94 9.69 9.69 18.32
N MET A 95 9.75 8.85 19.35
CA MET A 95 10.89 8.79 20.27
C MET A 95 12.22 8.49 19.55
N HIS A 96 12.21 7.63 18.51
CA HIS A 96 13.40 7.28 17.76
C HIS A 96 13.09 7.24 16.26
N VAL A 97 13.57 8.24 15.55
CA VAL A 97 13.47 8.36 14.09
C VAL A 97 14.87 8.24 13.49
N GLN A 98 15.01 7.38 12.50
CA GLN A 98 16.19 7.30 11.66
C GLN A 98 15.88 7.95 10.31
N ALA A 99 16.75 8.88 9.92
CA ALA A 99 16.74 9.46 8.57
C ALA A 99 17.95 8.97 7.80
N ASP A 100 17.78 8.72 6.51
CA ASP A 100 18.84 8.29 5.61
C ASP A 100 18.64 8.89 4.22
N GLU A 101 19.74 8.96 3.44
CA GLU A 101 19.74 9.48 2.09
C GLU A 101 20.22 8.40 1.11
N ILE A 102 19.43 8.16 0.08
CA ILE A 102 19.78 7.23 -1.00
C ILE A 102 20.08 8.03 -2.27
N ARG A 103 21.26 7.74 -2.85
CA ARG A 103 21.64 8.25 -4.15
C ARG A 103 21.24 7.26 -5.24
N VAL A 104 20.34 7.68 -6.12
CA VAL A 104 19.90 6.88 -7.27
C VAL A 104 20.48 7.46 -8.56
N LYS A 105 21.18 6.65 -9.32
CA LYS A 105 21.72 7.02 -10.62
C LYS A 105 20.73 6.62 -11.70
N GLY A 106 19.99 7.59 -12.25
CA GLY A 106 19.15 7.39 -13.43
C GLY A 106 19.94 7.44 -14.74
N CYS A 107 19.29 7.19 -15.86
CA CYS A 107 19.95 7.12 -17.18
C CYS A 107 20.68 8.41 -17.58
N LYS A 108 20.25 9.58 -17.10
CA LYS A 108 20.85 10.89 -17.45
C LYS A 108 21.03 11.84 -16.26
N MET A 109 20.63 11.46 -15.06
CA MET A 109 20.70 12.33 -13.89
C MET A 109 20.90 11.55 -12.60
N ILE A 110 21.42 12.25 -11.61
CA ILE A 110 21.50 11.76 -10.24
C ILE A 110 20.31 12.32 -9.49
N VAL A 111 19.62 11.44 -8.76
CA VAL A 111 18.48 11.80 -7.92
C VAL A 111 18.82 11.41 -6.48
N TRP A 112 18.55 12.28 -5.55
CA TRP A 112 18.67 12.03 -4.12
C TRP A 112 17.30 11.82 -3.51
N MET A 113 17.18 10.80 -2.69
CA MET A 113 15.96 10.52 -1.93
C MET A 113 16.31 10.54 -0.44
N GLY A 114 15.81 11.53 0.27
CA GLY A 114 15.78 11.53 1.73
C GLY A 114 14.59 10.72 2.21
N MET A 115 14.78 9.89 3.23
CA MET A 115 13.73 9.08 3.82
C MET A 115 13.82 9.10 5.34
N ALA A 116 12.69 9.03 6.02
CA ALA A 116 12.59 8.93 7.46
C ALA A 116 11.74 7.75 7.87
N MET A 117 12.19 7.01 8.88
CA MET A 117 11.48 5.84 9.39
C MET A 117 11.55 5.79 10.93
N MET A 118 10.49 5.31 11.55
CA MET A 118 10.47 5.01 12.97
C MET A 118 11.27 3.72 13.24
N VAL A 119 12.27 3.79 14.13
CA VAL A 119 13.18 2.67 14.40
C VAL A 119 12.47 1.47 15.02
N SER A 120 11.59 1.70 16.00
CA SER A 120 10.91 0.65 16.78
C SER A 120 9.95 -0.21 15.96
N THR A 121 9.23 0.39 15.02
CA THR A 121 8.19 -0.28 14.23
C THR A 121 8.58 -0.47 12.76
N ARG A 122 9.68 0.14 12.31
CA ARG A 122 10.08 0.26 10.91
C ARG A 122 9.02 0.94 10.03
N LEU A 123 8.15 1.74 10.64
CA LEU A 123 7.15 2.51 9.92
C LEU A 123 7.83 3.61 9.12
N TRP A 124 7.61 3.62 7.81
CA TRP A 124 8.06 4.70 6.94
C TRP A 124 7.22 5.96 7.21
N LEU A 125 7.87 7.04 7.62
CA LEU A 125 7.24 8.30 7.99
C LEU A 125 7.07 9.22 6.79
N GLY A 126 8.06 9.26 5.92
CA GLY A 126 8.03 10.10 4.73
C GLY A 126 9.32 10.01 3.94
N GLY A 127 9.30 10.63 2.77
CA GLY A 127 10.49 10.79 1.94
C GLY A 127 10.32 11.90 0.92
N VAL A 128 11.43 12.50 0.55
CA VAL A 128 11.50 13.58 -0.43
C VAL A 128 12.51 13.22 -1.52
N ILE A 129 12.22 13.61 -2.73
CA ILE A 129 13.10 13.37 -3.89
C ILE A 129 13.57 14.71 -4.42
N GLN A 130 14.89 14.85 -4.61
CA GLN A 130 15.52 16.06 -5.14
C GLN A 130 16.65 15.74 -6.13
N LEU A 131 16.97 16.69 -6.97
CA LEU A 131 18.09 16.58 -7.93
C LEU A 131 19.43 17.00 -7.32
N SER A 132 19.40 17.74 -6.21
CA SER A 132 20.60 18.20 -5.49
C SER A 132 20.61 17.63 -4.06
N ARG A 133 21.81 17.41 -3.53
CA ARG A 133 22.03 17.10 -2.12
C ARG A 133 22.36 18.40 -1.39
N ASP A 134 21.34 19.06 -0.87
CA ASP A 134 21.50 20.28 -0.07
C ASP A 134 20.65 20.22 1.21
N ARG A 135 20.77 21.24 2.06
CA ARG A 135 20.01 21.31 3.31
C ARG A 135 18.50 21.18 3.13
N SER A 136 17.97 21.59 1.99
CA SER A 136 16.54 21.54 1.72
C SER A 136 15.99 20.11 1.62
N LEU A 137 16.87 19.10 1.46
CA LEU A 137 16.51 17.69 1.48
C LEU A 137 16.10 17.22 2.91
N ALA A 138 16.68 17.84 3.94
CA ALA A 138 16.44 17.47 5.34
C ALA A 138 15.36 18.34 6.02
N ASP A 139 15.05 19.52 5.46
CA ASP A 139 14.16 20.52 6.07
C ASP A 139 12.69 20.38 5.65
N ARG A 140 12.33 19.33 4.91
CA ARG A 140 10.96 19.04 4.44
C ARG A 140 10.42 17.75 5.03
#